data_89339c4bfe8ef95e63ff4444b29a438c
#
_entry.id   89339c4bfe8ef95e63ff4444b29a438c
#
_cell.length_a   1.000
_cell.length_b   1.000
_cell.length_c   1.000
_cell.angle_alpha   90.00
_cell.angle_beta   90.00
_cell.angle_gamma   90.00
#
_symmetry.space_group_name_H-M   'P 1'
#
loop_
_entity.id
_entity.type
_entity.pdbx_description
1 polymer ?
#
loop_
_entity_poly.entity_id
_entity_poly.type
_entity_poly.pdbx_seq_one_letter_code
_entity_poly.pdbx_strand_id
1 'polypeptide(L)'
;MKTLYLIRHAKSSWLEEGVDDFDRPLKGSGVRDAHNTSQWMEQQGFTPDLIVSSPATRALHTALIFAKNVHYPYGQIKLKEAIYEAEVKDLFKTIRNFKDKHDSVFLFGHNPTITTFVNHCIDHIIDNVPTTGVACLKFDVDHWSELETEAELLFFDFPKRRIKN
;
A
#
# COMPACT_ATOMS: atom_id res chain seq x y z
N MET A 1 8.73 4.93 -16.95
CA MET A 1 8.17 5.47 -15.68
C MET A 1 7.47 4.38 -14.89
N LYS A 2 7.74 4.31 -13.60
CA LYS A 2 7.11 3.35 -12.69
C LYS A 2 6.39 4.11 -11.59
N THR A 3 5.15 3.72 -11.30
CA THR A 3 4.33 4.34 -10.27
C THR A 3 4.04 3.32 -9.17
N LEU A 4 4.37 3.68 -7.94
CA LEU A 4 4.18 2.82 -6.78
C LEU A 4 3.22 3.50 -5.80
N TYR A 5 2.13 2.81 -5.50
CA TYR A 5 1.18 3.23 -4.47
C TYR A 5 1.48 2.42 -3.22
N LEU A 6 2.02 3.09 -2.21
CA LEU A 6 2.29 2.49 -0.91
C LEU A 6 1.07 2.71 -0.03
N ILE A 7 0.42 1.64 0.36
CA ILE A 7 -0.85 1.68 1.07
C ILE A 7 -0.70 0.94 2.40
N ARG A 8 -0.87 1.69 3.49
CA ARG A 8 -0.90 1.07 4.80
C ARG A 8 -2.26 0.39 5.01
N HIS A 9 -2.24 -0.81 5.57
CA HIS A 9 -3.47 -1.53 5.87
C HIS A 9 -4.48 -0.66 6.63
N ALA A 10 -5.76 -0.97 6.50
CA ALA A 10 -6.84 -0.30 7.21
C ALA A 10 -6.83 -0.62 8.71
N LYS A 11 -7.61 0.12 9.49
CA LYS A 11 -7.65 -0.06 10.94
C LYS A 11 -8.01 -1.49 11.33
N SER A 12 -7.19 -2.08 12.18
CA SER A 12 -7.34 -3.45 12.65
C SER A 12 -7.74 -3.48 14.12
N SER A 13 -8.35 -4.59 14.54
CA SER A 13 -8.82 -4.81 15.89
C SER A 13 -7.73 -5.41 16.78
N TRP A 14 -7.71 -5.00 18.05
CA TRP A 14 -6.91 -5.60 19.12
C TRP A 14 -7.78 -6.32 20.14
N LEU A 15 -9.10 -6.42 19.89
CA LEU A 15 -10.07 -6.89 20.88
C LEU A 15 -10.23 -8.41 20.93
N GLU A 16 -9.79 -9.13 19.91
CA GLU A 16 -9.91 -10.59 19.86
C GLU A 16 -8.80 -11.24 20.65
N GLU A 17 -9.17 -11.83 21.81
CA GLU A 17 -8.22 -12.57 22.65
C GLU A 17 -7.75 -13.84 21.94
N GLY A 18 -6.47 -14.19 22.13
CA GLY A 18 -5.89 -15.42 21.56
C GLY A 18 -5.58 -15.35 20.08
N VAL A 19 -5.74 -14.19 19.44
CA VAL A 19 -5.39 -14.00 18.03
C VAL A 19 -3.98 -13.42 17.92
N ASP A 20 -3.13 -14.07 17.14
CA ASP A 20 -1.78 -13.58 16.87
C ASP A 20 -1.83 -12.30 16.04
N ASP A 21 -0.78 -11.47 16.12
CA ASP A 21 -0.68 -10.25 15.33
C ASP A 21 -0.96 -10.49 13.85
N PHE A 22 -0.42 -11.56 13.30
CA PHE A 22 -0.59 -11.93 11.89
C PHE A 22 -2.07 -12.10 11.50
N ASP A 23 -2.90 -12.59 12.40
CA ASP A 23 -4.30 -12.94 12.14
C ASP A 23 -5.30 -11.85 12.56
N ARG A 24 -4.82 -10.70 13.07
CA ARG A 24 -5.72 -9.63 13.52
C ARG A 24 -6.62 -9.12 12.39
N PRO A 25 -7.94 -9.10 12.59
CA PRO A 25 -8.89 -8.65 11.56
C PRO A 25 -9.01 -7.13 11.50
N LEU A 26 -9.64 -6.63 10.47
CA LEU A 26 -10.00 -5.22 10.37
C LEU A 26 -11.17 -4.89 11.30
N LYS A 27 -11.19 -3.64 11.79
CA LYS A 27 -12.38 -3.04 12.42
C LYS A 27 -13.39 -2.67 11.34
N GLY A 28 -14.66 -2.51 11.74
CA GLY A 28 -15.70 -2.02 10.84
C GLY A 28 -15.37 -0.67 10.23
N SER A 29 -14.78 0.26 11.02
CA SER A 29 -14.33 1.56 10.51
C SER A 29 -13.21 1.40 9.47
N GLY A 30 -12.32 0.42 9.67
CA GLY A 30 -11.27 0.11 8.69
C GLY A 30 -11.84 -0.39 7.38
N VAL A 31 -12.83 -1.26 7.43
CA VAL A 31 -13.52 -1.75 6.22
C VAL A 31 -14.15 -0.59 5.46
N ARG A 32 -14.85 0.31 6.15
CA ARG A 32 -15.45 1.50 5.52
C ARG A 32 -14.40 2.40 4.88
N ASP A 33 -13.30 2.67 5.58
CA ASP A 33 -12.22 3.51 5.06
C ASP A 33 -11.60 2.90 3.80
N ALA A 34 -11.40 1.57 3.80
CA ALA A 34 -10.84 0.86 2.65
C ALA A 34 -11.77 0.97 1.43
N HIS A 35 -13.08 0.78 1.63
CA HIS A 35 -14.06 0.96 0.55
C HIS A 35 -14.07 2.39 0.02
N ASN A 36 -14.15 3.38 0.90
CA ASN A 36 -14.21 4.78 0.51
C ASN A 36 -12.94 5.22 -0.23
N THR A 37 -11.78 4.81 0.26
CA THR A 37 -10.50 5.18 -0.36
C THR A 37 -10.35 4.52 -1.74
N SER A 38 -10.63 3.23 -1.84
CA SER A 38 -10.47 2.53 -3.12
C SER A 38 -11.49 3.00 -4.17
N GLN A 39 -12.71 3.33 -3.75
CA GLN A 39 -13.70 3.93 -4.65
C GLN A 39 -13.26 5.30 -5.15
N TRP A 40 -12.71 6.13 -4.26
CA TRP A 40 -12.14 7.42 -4.64
C TRP A 40 -11.00 7.25 -5.66
N MET A 41 -10.11 6.31 -5.41
CA MET A 41 -8.98 6.05 -6.33
C MET A 41 -9.48 5.60 -7.71
N GLU A 42 -10.47 4.73 -7.76
CA GLU A 42 -11.07 4.28 -9.02
C GLU A 42 -11.67 5.47 -9.78
N GLN A 43 -12.41 6.34 -9.09
CA GLN A 43 -13.02 7.53 -9.69
C GLN A 43 -11.97 8.49 -10.25
N GLN A 44 -10.79 8.55 -9.64
CA GLN A 44 -9.67 9.38 -10.11
C GLN A 44 -8.88 8.73 -11.24
N GLY A 45 -9.17 7.48 -11.58
CA GLY A 45 -8.43 6.74 -12.60
C GLY A 45 -7.12 6.12 -12.09
N PHE A 46 -6.92 6.04 -10.78
CA PHE A 46 -5.73 5.41 -10.20
C PHE A 46 -5.98 3.90 -10.09
N THR A 47 -5.49 3.16 -11.07
CA THR A 47 -5.68 1.71 -11.16
C THR A 47 -4.34 1.00 -11.26
N PRO A 48 -4.22 -0.22 -10.71
CA PRO A 48 -2.96 -0.95 -10.71
C PRO A 48 -2.85 -1.95 -11.87
N ASP A 49 -1.63 -2.18 -12.33
CA ASP A 49 -1.29 -3.35 -13.16
C ASP A 49 -1.01 -4.58 -12.28
N LEU A 50 -0.62 -4.34 -11.04
CA LEU A 50 -0.27 -5.40 -10.09
C LEU A 50 -0.68 -4.96 -8.68
N ILE A 51 -1.25 -5.89 -7.92
CA ILE A 51 -1.48 -5.73 -6.49
C ILE A 51 -0.60 -6.73 -5.74
N VAL A 52 0.22 -6.21 -4.84
CA VAL A 52 1.11 -6.99 -3.97
C VAL A 52 0.76 -6.68 -2.53
N SER A 53 0.69 -7.67 -1.67
CA SER A 53 0.31 -7.49 -0.27
C SER A 53 1.14 -8.33 0.67
N SER A 54 1.36 -7.80 1.87
CA SER A 54 1.71 -8.62 3.02
C SER A 54 0.63 -9.69 3.21
N PRO A 55 1.00 -10.91 3.64
CA PRO A 55 0.03 -11.97 3.90
C PRO A 55 -0.74 -11.79 5.21
N ALA A 56 -0.36 -10.85 6.07
CA ALA A 56 -1.10 -10.58 7.30
C ALA A 56 -2.56 -10.26 6.99
N THR A 57 -3.48 -10.78 7.79
CA THR A 57 -4.92 -10.69 7.54
C THR A 57 -5.39 -9.25 7.29
N ARG A 58 -4.94 -8.29 8.10
CA ARG A 58 -5.34 -6.89 7.95
C ARG A 58 -4.89 -6.27 6.62
N ALA A 59 -3.71 -6.65 6.13
CA ALA A 59 -3.21 -6.15 4.85
C ALA A 59 -3.91 -6.82 3.67
N LEU A 60 -4.03 -8.14 3.71
CA LEU A 60 -4.72 -8.90 2.66
C LEU A 60 -6.19 -8.48 2.53
N HIS A 61 -6.89 -8.32 3.66
CA HIS A 61 -8.29 -7.88 3.63
C HIS A 61 -8.41 -6.48 2.99
N THR A 62 -7.52 -5.57 3.35
CA THR A 62 -7.48 -4.23 2.73
C THR A 62 -7.25 -4.36 1.23
N ALA A 63 -6.30 -5.19 0.80
CA ALA A 63 -6.00 -5.41 -0.62
C ALA A 63 -7.20 -5.99 -1.38
N LEU A 64 -7.94 -6.92 -0.76
CA LEU A 64 -9.14 -7.50 -1.38
C LEU A 64 -10.22 -6.44 -1.61
N ILE A 65 -10.44 -5.55 -0.64
CA ILE A 65 -11.40 -4.46 -0.77
C ILE A 65 -11.00 -3.51 -1.91
N PHE A 66 -9.73 -3.12 -1.96
CA PHE A 66 -9.22 -2.28 -3.03
C PHE A 66 -9.36 -2.96 -4.40
N ALA A 67 -8.98 -4.24 -4.48
CA ALA A 67 -9.07 -5.02 -5.72
C ALA A 67 -10.50 -5.03 -6.27
N LYS A 68 -11.49 -5.24 -5.40
CA LYS A 68 -12.90 -5.21 -5.76
C LYS A 68 -13.27 -3.87 -6.41
N ASN A 69 -12.90 -2.77 -5.77
CA ASN A 69 -13.36 -1.44 -6.18
C ASN A 69 -12.60 -0.89 -7.39
N VAL A 70 -11.38 -1.35 -7.65
CA VAL A 70 -10.61 -0.98 -8.85
C VAL A 70 -10.68 -2.05 -9.94
N HIS A 71 -11.53 -3.06 -9.77
CA HIS A 71 -11.77 -4.12 -10.76
C HIS A 71 -10.54 -4.96 -11.07
N TYR A 72 -9.74 -5.24 -10.05
CA TYR A 72 -8.57 -6.11 -10.17
C TYR A 72 -8.92 -7.53 -9.72
N PRO A 73 -8.59 -8.58 -10.52
CA PRO A 73 -8.95 -9.96 -10.17
C PRO A 73 -8.29 -10.43 -8.88
N TYR A 74 -9.09 -10.95 -7.94
CA TYR A 74 -8.60 -11.45 -6.65
C TYR A 74 -7.47 -12.48 -6.79
N GLY A 75 -7.62 -13.39 -7.75
CA GLY A 75 -6.65 -14.48 -7.96
C GLY A 75 -5.29 -14.00 -8.48
N GLN A 76 -5.17 -12.74 -8.88
CA GLN A 76 -3.92 -12.17 -9.37
C GLN A 76 -3.18 -11.36 -8.30
N ILE A 77 -3.74 -11.21 -7.10
CA ILE A 77 -3.04 -10.59 -5.97
C ILE A 77 -1.85 -11.46 -5.60
N LYS A 78 -0.66 -10.85 -5.49
CA LYS A 78 0.57 -11.54 -5.08
C LYS A 78 0.83 -11.29 -3.61
N LEU A 79 0.95 -12.36 -2.83
CA LEU A 79 1.33 -12.28 -1.43
C LEU A 79 2.85 -12.42 -1.31
N LYS A 80 3.49 -11.50 -0.57
CA LYS A 80 4.92 -11.50 -0.34
C LYS A 80 5.20 -11.46 1.16
N GLU A 81 5.65 -12.58 1.70
CA GLU A 81 5.97 -12.68 3.13
C GLU A 81 7.02 -11.65 3.56
N ALA A 82 7.93 -11.29 2.65
CA ALA A 82 8.96 -10.28 2.93
C ALA A 82 8.40 -8.91 3.28
N ILE A 83 7.11 -8.63 3.00
CA ILE A 83 6.46 -7.36 3.37
C ILE A 83 6.01 -7.36 4.83
N TYR A 84 5.72 -8.54 5.40
CA TYR A 84 5.34 -8.66 6.81
C TYR A 84 6.59 -8.54 7.69
N GLU A 85 6.56 -7.66 8.68
CA GLU A 85 7.71 -7.37 9.57
C GLU A 85 8.97 -6.95 8.80
N ALA A 86 8.80 -6.33 7.63
CA ALA A 86 9.90 -5.93 6.77
C ALA A 86 10.70 -4.76 7.33
N GLU A 87 11.99 -4.76 7.05
CA GLU A 87 12.81 -3.55 7.10
C GLU A 87 12.74 -2.83 5.75
N VAL A 88 13.18 -1.59 5.70
CA VAL A 88 13.16 -0.80 4.44
C VAL A 88 13.94 -1.48 3.33
N LYS A 89 15.09 -2.08 3.65
CA LYS A 89 15.90 -2.80 2.66
C LYS A 89 15.16 -3.98 2.04
N ASP A 90 14.32 -4.67 2.83
CA ASP A 90 13.52 -5.81 2.35
C ASP A 90 12.46 -5.32 1.36
N LEU A 91 11.87 -4.15 1.65
CA LEU A 91 10.87 -3.55 0.79
C LEU A 91 11.48 -3.12 -0.54
N PHE A 92 12.65 -2.46 -0.53
CA PHE A 92 13.38 -2.12 -1.76
C PHE A 92 13.67 -3.37 -2.59
N LYS A 93 14.16 -4.44 -1.95
CA LYS A 93 14.47 -5.69 -2.63
C LYS A 93 13.22 -6.29 -3.29
N THR A 94 12.12 -6.32 -2.58
CA THR A 94 10.83 -6.84 -3.10
C THR A 94 10.39 -6.04 -4.34
N ILE A 95 10.43 -4.72 -4.26
CA ILE A 95 10.00 -3.84 -5.35
C ILE A 95 10.91 -3.97 -6.57
N ARG A 96 12.23 -4.05 -6.37
CA ARG A 96 13.18 -4.20 -7.47
C ARG A 96 13.03 -5.51 -8.24
N ASN A 97 12.33 -6.48 -7.68
CA ASN A 97 12.05 -7.77 -8.31
C ASN A 97 10.71 -7.83 -9.03
N PHE A 98 9.94 -6.75 -9.06
CA PHE A 98 8.70 -6.72 -9.85
C PHE A 98 9.01 -6.86 -11.34
N LYS A 99 8.10 -7.51 -12.07
CA LYS A 99 8.22 -7.64 -13.53
C LYS A 99 7.96 -6.29 -14.20
N ASP A 100 8.76 -5.95 -15.19
CA ASP A 100 8.71 -4.65 -15.86
C ASP A 100 7.48 -4.43 -16.73
N LYS A 101 6.72 -5.48 -17.02
CA LYS A 101 5.41 -5.33 -17.68
C LYS A 101 4.40 -4.58 -16.83
N HIS A 102 4.64 -4.49 -15.50
CA HIS A 102 3.80 -3.73 -14.59
C HIS A 102 4.37 -2.34 -14.38
N ASP A 103 3.66 -1.33 -14.83
CA ASP A 103 4.07 0.08 -14.67
C ASP A 103 3.47 0.73 -13.43
N SER A 104 2.39 0.17 -12.90
CA SER A 104 1.66 0.71 -11.76
C SER A 104 1.36 -0.39 -10.77
N VAL A 105 1.83 -0.25 -9.54
CA VAL A 105 1.72 -1.28 -8.51
C VAL A 105 1.10 -0.71 -7.24
N PHE A 106 0.09 -1.41 -6.69
CA PHE A 106 -0.41 -1.18 -5.34
C PHE A 106 0.29 -2.15 -4.40
N LEU A 107 0.96 -1.62 -3.38
CA LEU A 107 1.64 -2.41 -2.36
C LEU A 107 1.01 -2.15 -1.00
N PHE A 108 0.47 -3.19 -0.38
CA PHE A 108 -0.19 -3.13 0.92
C PHE A 108 0.73 -3.67 2.00
N GLY A 109 1.02 -2.84 2.98
CA GLY A 109 1.98 -3.20 4.02
C GLY A 109 1.72 -2.48 5.34
N HIS A 110 2.80 -2.32 6.10
CA HIS A 110 2.77 -1.95 7.51
C HIS A 110 3.70 -0.78 7.82
N ASN A 111 3.41 -0.08 8.92
CA ASN A 111 4.33 0.87 9.51
C ASN A 111 5.19 0.17 10.59
N PRO A 112 6.38 0.72 10.88
CA PRO A 112 6.91 1.99 10.37
C PRO A 112 7.51 1.92 8.96
N THR A 113 7.62 0.74 8.38
CA THR A 113 8.38 0.52 7.14
C THR A 113 7.84 1.35 5.97
N ILE A 114 6.51 1.45 5.80
CA ILE A 114 5.92 2.25 4.72
C ILE A 114 6.33 3.72 4.86
N THR A 115 6.16 4.31 6.04
CA THR A 115 6.51 5.72 6.26
C THR A 115 8.00 5.95 6.03
N THR A 116 8.84 5.06 6.55
CA THR A 116 10.28 5.16 6.37
C THR A 116 10.68 5.04 4.90
N PHE A 117 10.09 4.12 4.17
CA PHE A 117 10.35 3.96 2.73
C PHE A 117 10.00 5.24 1.97
N VAL A 118 8.82 5.80 2.20
CA VAL A 118 8.39 7.04 1.55
C VAL A 118 9.39 8.15 1.83
N ASN A 119 9.79 8.33 3.08
CA ASN A 119 10.73 9.38 3.47
C ASN A 119 12.13 9.18 2.89
N HIS A 120 12.52 7.97 2.56
CA HIS A 120 13.76 7.71 1.83
C HIS A 120 13.70 8.14 0.37
N CYS A 121 12.49 8.21 -0.19
CA CYS A 121 12.32 8.45 -1.64
C CYS A 121 11.96 9.89 -1.99
N ILE A 122 11.53 10.69 -1.04
CA ILE A 122 11.11 12.08 -1.28
C ILE A 122 12.00 13.06 -0.53
N ASP A 123 11.96 14.32 -0.92
CA ASP A 123 12.84 15.37 -0.37
C ASP A 123 12.26 16.10 0.86
N HIS A 124 11.08 15.72 1.31
CA HIS A 124 10.47 16.27 2.52
C HIS A 124 9.95 15.14 3.41
N ILE A 125 9.73 15.43 4.68
CA ILE A 125 9.36 14.39 5.65
C ILE A 125 7.85 14.32 5.85
N ILE A 126 7.29 13.12 5.73
CA ILE A 126 5.95 12.78 6.18
C ILE A 126 6.08 12.17 7.57
N ASP A 127 5.36 12.71 8.56
CA ASP A 127 5.43 12.23 9.93
C ASP A 127 4.94 10.79 10.06
N ASN A 128 3.84 10.48 9.37
CA ASN A 128 3.22 9.16 9.46
C ASN A 128 2.25 8.95 8.30
N VAL A 129 2.30 7.77 7.68
CA VAL A 129 1.23 7.30 6.80
C VAL A 129 0.17 6.65 7.69
N PRO A 130 -1.01 7.26 7.84
CA PRO A 130 -2.07 6.67 8.68
C PRO A 130 -2.61 5.36 8.10
N THR A 131 -3.39 4.63 8.87
CA THR A 131 -4.10 3.46 8.34
C THR A 131 -4.97 3.87 7.15
N THR A 132 -5.01 3.05 6.12
CA THR A 132 -5.64 3.31 4.82
C THR A 132 -5.04 4.53 4.10
N GLY A 133 -3.89 5.01 4.57
CA GLY A 133 -3.15 6.07 3.89
C GLY A 133 -2.49 5.55 2.62
N VAL A 134 -2.45 6.39 1.60
CA VAL A 134 -1.86 6.09 0.29
C VAL A 134 -0.81 7.14 -0.04
N ALA A 135 0.42 6.72 -0.27
CA ALA A 135 1.46 7.57 -0.83
C ALA A 135 1.76 7.09 -2.25
N CYS A 136 1.57 7.96 -3.21
CA CYS A 136 1.79 7.65 -4.62
C CYS A 136 3.12 8.23 -5.07
N LEU A 137 4.07 7.35 -5.39
CA LEU A 137 5.42 7.71 -5.81
C LEU A 137 5.64 7.38 -7.28
N LYS A 138 6.21 8.34 -8.00
CA LYS A 138 6.58 8.17 -9.40
C LYS A 138 8.09 8.14 -9.51
N PHE A 139 8.62 7.08 -10.12
CA PHE A 139 10.05 6.89 -10.34
C PHE A 139 10.36 7.03 -11.84
N ASP A 140 11.37 7.83 -12.15
CA ASP A 140 11.84 8.01 -13.53
C ASP A 140 12.81 6.90 -13.90
N VAL A 141 12.29 5.68 -14.01
CA VAL A 141 13.04 4.48 -14.40
C VAL A 141 12.20 3.65 -15.37
N ASP A 142 12.87 2.89 -16.22
CA ASP A 142 12.21 1.96 -17.15
C ASP A 142 12.04 0.56 -16.55
N HIS A 143 12.90 0.21 -15.59
CA HIS A 143 12.91 -1.10 -14.95
C HIS A 143 12.85 -0.95 -13.44
N TRP A 144 12.04 -1.80 -12.78
CA TRP A 144 11.96 -1.82 -11.32
C TRP A 144 13.32 -2.09 -10.66
N SER A 145 14.18 -2.86 -11.33
CA SER A 145 15.52 -3.16 -10.82
C SER A 145 16.41 -1.93 -10.69
N GLU A 146 16.10 -0.85 -11.40
CA GLU A 146 16.83 0.40 -11.39
C GLU A 146 16.35 1.38 -10.30
N LEU A 147 15.31 1.01 -9.56
CA LEU A 147 14.71 1.90 -8.56
C LEU A 147 15.68 2.22 -7.45
N GLU A 148 15.86 3.51 -7.21
CA GLU A 148 16.69 4.08 -6.14
C GLU A 148 15.83 4.99 -5.25
N THR A 149 16.47 5.86 -4.47
CA THR A 149 15.81 6.67 -3.45
C THR A 149 15.36 8.04 -3.97
N GLU A 150 15.01 8.16 -5.23
CA GLU A 150 14.56 9.43 -5.81
C GLU A 150 13.23 9.25 -6.52
N ALA A 151 12.20 9.84 -5.94
CA ALA A 151 10.83 9.77 -6.47
C ALA A 151 10.13 11.11 -6.38
N GLU A 152 9.15 11.30 -7.25
CA GLU A 152 8.20 12.40 -7.14
C GLU A 152 6.98 11.92 -6.37
N LEU A 153 6.60 12.62 -5.31
CA LEU A 153 5.35 12.35 -4.59
C LEU A 153 4.20 12.97 -5.38
N LEU A 154 3.41 12.15 -6.06
CA LEU A 154 2.26 12.62 -6.82
C LEU A 154 1.12 13.04 -5.92
N PHE A 155 0.84 12.27 -4.88
CA PHE A 155 -0.11 12.64 -3.83
C PHE A 155 0.13 11.79 -2.59
N PHE A 156 -0.34 12.33 -1.47
CA PHE A 156 -0.43 11.63 -0.19
C PHE A 156 -1.82 11.88 0.37
N ASP A 157 -2.58 10.82 0.56
CA ASP A 157 -3.98 10.91 0.96
C ASP A 157 -4.30 9.90 2.07
N PHE A 158 -5.28 10.23 2.89
CA PHE A 158 -5.75 9.38 3.97
C PHE A 158 -7.19 9.74 4.34
N PRO A 159 -7.95 8.85 5.00
CA PRO A 159 -9.39 9.06 5.21
C PRO A 159 -9.76 10.37 5.89
N LYS A 160 -9.08 10.77 6.94
CA LYS A 160 -9.38 12.02 7.66
C LYS A 160 -9.16 13.27 6.83
N ARG A 161 -8.23 13.22 5.89
CA ARG A 161 -7.96 14.34 4.99
C ARG A 161 -9.16 14.58 4.06
N ARG A 162 -9.77 13.52 3.54
CA ARG A 162 -10.93 13.63 2.66
C ARG A 162 -12.18 14.11 3.38
N ILE A 163 -12.37 13.70 4.63
CA ILE A 163 -13.53 14.10 5.43
C ILE A 163 -13.54 15.60 5.71
N LYS A 164 -12.37 16.23 5.84
CA LYS A 164 -12.23 17.67 6.11
C LYS A 164 -12.55 18.56 4.91
N ASN A 165 -12.65 17.98 3.76
CA ASN A 165 -12.96 18.69 2.53
C ASN A 165 -14.42 18.46 2.14
#